data_aedd3aba6a86260b5df6c956080a6674
#
_entry.id   aedd3aba6a86260b5df6c956080a6674
#
_cell.length_a   1.000
_cell.length_b   1.000
_cell.length_c   1.000
_cell.angle_alpha   90.00
_cell.angle_beta   90.00
_cell.angle_gamma   90.00
#
_symmetry.space_group_name_H-M   'P 1'
#
loop_
_entity.id
_entity.type
_entity.pdbx_description
1 polymer ?
#
loop_
_entity_poly.entity_id
_entity_poly.type
_entity_poly.pdbx_seq_one_letter_code
_entity_poly.pdbx_strand_id
1 'polypeptide(L)'
;FLTELSRKHYGPISKALGITVPEIQAAEKAIAALEPHPGRAFQPTEPTVYARPDVFIVELEGELRVMLNEYYLPRISINGYYSDLARESDDPEARTYLKEKLRQTKWLLESLERRGSTLRRCAQAVLDTQRAFFEGRTTELAPMSLSSLAEILELHPSTVSRAVPDK
;
A
#
# COMPACT_ATOMS: atom_id res chain seq x y z
N PHE A 1 40.28 12.71 10.09
CA PHE A 1 40.46 13.56 8.89
C PHE A 1 39.35 13.49 7.86
N LEU A 2 38.45 12.48 7.91
CA LEU A 2 37.33 12.38 6.94
C LEU A 2 36.36 13.56 7.02
N THR A 3 36.13 14.10 8.22
CA THR A 3 35.25 15.27 8.43
C THR A 3 35.87 16.54 7.83
N GLU A 4 37.19 16.73 7.96
CA GLU A 4 37.94 17.84 7.36
C GLU A 4 37.97 17.70 5.84
N LEU A 5 38.17 16.48 5.36
CA LEU A 5 38.19 16.16 3.93
C LEU A 5 36.83 16.46 3.28
N SER A 6 35.72 16.08 3.91
CA SER A 6 34.36 16.35 3.41
C SER A 6 34.05 17.85 3.34
N ARG A 7 34.68 18.66 4.20
CA ARG A 7 34.58 20.13 4.21
C ARG A 7 35.62 20.81 3.32
N LYS A 8 36.47 20.03 2.63
CA LYS A 8 37.59 20.52 1.81
C LYS A 8 38.61 21.36 2.57
N HIS A 9 38.78 21.11 3.88
CA HIS A 9 39.74 21.75 4.72
C HIS A 9 41.11 21.03 4.65
N TYR A 10 41.86 21.22 3.59
CA TYR A 10 43.14 20.52 3.33
C TYR A 10 44.27 20.97 4.23
N GLY A 11 44.26 22.23 4.70
CA GLY A 11 45.36 22.81 5.50
C GLY A 11 45.69 22.04 6.79
N PRO A 12 44.70 21.73 7.65
CA PRO A 12 44.92 20.92 8.85
C PRO A 12 45.42 19.52 8.55
N ILE A 13 44.92 18.90 7.46
CA ILE A 13 45.31 17.55 7.03
C ILE A 13 46.78 17.57 6.60
N SER A 14 47.18 18.54 5.75
CA SER A 14 48.55 18.69 5.25
C SER A 14 49.54 18.85 6.41
N LYS A 15 49.25 19.68 7.39
CA LYS A 15 50.08 19.88 8.59
C LYS A 15 50.22 18.63 9.45
N ALA A 16 49.13 17.88 9.62
CA ALA A 16 49.11 16.69 10.45
C ALA A 16 49.79 15.48 9.84
N LEU A 17 49.71 15.32 8.50
CA LEU A 17 50.26 14.17 7.78
C LEU A 17 51.57 14.48 7.08
N GLY A 18 51.99 15.75 6.99
CA GLY A 18 53.22 16.16 6.31
C GLY A 18 53.18 15.97 4.79
N ILE A 19 51.99 15.93 4.20
CA ILE A 19 51.78 15.72 2.77
C ILE A 19 51.28 16.99 2.09
N THR A 20 51.48 17.06 0.77
CA THR A 20 51.09 18.23 -0.03
C THR A 20 49.59 18.26 -0.32
N VAL A 21 49.04 19.46 -0.56
CA VAL A 21 47.59 19.60 -0.90
C VAL A 21 47.20 18.83 -2.17
N PRO A 22 47.99 18.79 -3.25
CA PRO A 22 47.70 17.95 -4.43
C PRO A 22 47.59 16.45 -4.12
N GLU A 23 48.41 15.93 -3.21
CA GLU A 23 48.34 14.52 -2.79
C GLU A 23 47.05 14.23 -1.99
N ILE A 24 46.60 15.18 -1.14
CA ILE A 24 45.34 15.08 -0.44
C ILE A 24 44.15 15.06 -1.42
N GLN A 25 44.19 15.91 -2.45
CA GLN A 25 43.17 15.94 -3.50
C GLN A 25 43.16 14.66 -4.35
N ALA A 26 44.31 14.06 -4.60
CA ALA A 26 44.39 12.77 -5.28
C ALA A 26 43.77 11.65 -4.44
N ALA A 27 44.03 11.64 -3.12
CA ALA A 27 43.42 10.72 -2.17
C ALA A 27 41.89 10.94 -2.05
N GLU A 28 41.43 12.19 -2.01
CA GLU A 28 39.98 12.51 -2.02
C GLU A 28 39.29 11.93 -3.25
N LYS A 29 39.87 12.13 -4.44
CA LYS A 29 39.32 11.56 -5.69
C LYS A 29 39.29 10.04 -5.66
N ALA A 30 40.33 9.40 -5.11
CA ALA A 30 40.35 7.95 -4.96
C ALA A 30 39.27 7.44 -4.01
N ILE A 31 39.05 8.13 -2.86
CA ILE A 31 37.99 7.79 -1.91
C ILE A 31 36.61 8.02 -2.52
N ALA A 32 36.42 9.13 -3.24
CA ALA A 32 35.15 9.45 -3.88
C ALA A 32 34.80 8.48 -5.05
N ALA A 33 35.79 7.83 -5.63
CA ALA A 33 35.58 6.81 -6.68
C ALA A 33 35.20 5.42 -6.11
N LEU A 34 35.32 5.21 -4.80
CA LEU A 34 34.92 3.95 -4.16
C LEU A 34 33.42 3.80 -4.14
N GLU A 35 32.93 2.60 -4.38
CA GLU A 35 31.51 2.27 -4.28
C GLU A 35 31.07 2.28 -2.80
N PRO A 36 30.11 3.15 -2.39
CA PRO A 36 29.63 3.22 -1.00
C PRO A 36 28.98 1.92 -0.51
N HIS A 37 28.46 1.14 -1.44
CA HIS A 37 27.76 -0.11 -1.19
C HIS A 37 28.37 -1.27 -2.00
N PRO A 38 29.56 -1.76 -1.66
CA PRO A 38 30.29 -2.75 -2.48
C PRO A 38 29.51 -4.06 -2.66
N GLY A 39 28.62 -4.41 -1.75
CA GLY A 39 27.72 -5.57 -1.89
C GLY A 39 26.64 -5.42 -2.96
N ARG A 40 26.40 -4.21 -3.49
CA ARG A 40 25.35 -3.95 -4.50
C ARG A 40 25.63 -4.70 -5.82
N ALA A 41 26.89 -4.91 -6.16
CA ALA A 41 27.28 -5.65 -7.36
C ALA A 41 26.89 -7.14 -7.29
N PHE A 42 26.67 -7.68 -6.09
CA PHE A 42 26.26 -9.07 -5.83
C PHE A 42 24.77 -9.23 -5.56
N GLN A 43 24.02 -8.13 -5.45
CA GLN A 43 22.57 -8.20 -5.37
C GLN A 43 21.99 -8.51 -6.76
N PRO A 44 21.15 -9.55 -6.88
CA PRO A 44 20.39 -9.75 -8.10
C PRO A 44 19.55 -8.49 -8.34
N THR A 45 19.54 -8.01 -9.59
CA THR A 45 18.74 -6.86 -10.02
C THR A 45 17.28 -7.30 -10.17
N GLU A 46 16.70 -7.86 -9.09
CA GLU A 46 15.26 -8.10 -9.07
C GLU A 46 14.56 -6.74 -8.97
N PRO A 47 13.60 -6.48 -9.85
CA PRO A 47 12.83 -5.25 -9.76
C PRO A 47 12.17 -5.21 -8.40
N THR A 48 12.37 -4.10 -7.67
CA THR A 48 11.69 -3.90 -6.39
C THR A 48 10.19 -3.89 -6.65
N VAL A 49 9.50 -4.93 -6.21
CA VAL A 49 8.05 -5.02 -6.29
C VAL A 49 7.49 -4.06 -5.24
N TYR A 50 6.95 -2.94 -5.68
CA TYR A 50 6.25 -2.03 -4.79
C TYR A 50 4.88 -2.63 -4.44
N ALA A 51 4.70 -3.00 -3.18
CA ALA A 51 3.39 -3.36 -2.68
C ALA A 51 2.46 -2.13 -2.75
N ARG A 52 1.31 -2.31 -3.39
CA ARG A 52 0.27 -1.26 -3.45
C ARG A 52 -0.71 -1.52 -2.32
N PRO A 53 -0.82 -0.63 -1.32
CA PRO A 53 -1.75 -0.85 -0.23
C PRO A 53 -3.19 -0.70 -0.72
N ASP A 54 -4.05 -1.63 -0.34
CA ASP A 54 -5.51 -1.55 -0.58
C ASP A 54 -6.23 -0.79 0.53
N VAL A 55 -5.58 -0.62 1.69
CA VAL A 55 -6.14 0.05 2.87
C VAL A 55 -5.11 1.00 3.46
N PHE A 56 -5.57 2.18 3.86
CA PHE A 56 -4.80 3.14 4.65
C PHE A 56 -5.45 3.32 6.02
N ILE A 57 -4.61 3.40 7.05
CA ILE A 57 -5.01 3.89 8.37
C ILE A 57 -4.45 5.30 8.48
N VAL A 58 -5.33 6.29 8.60
CA VAL A 58 -4.98 7.70 8.65
C VAL A 58 -5.50 8.33 9.93
N GLU A 59 -4.76 9.28 10.47
CA GLU A 59 -5.21 10.10 11.58
C GLU A 59 -5.87 11.38 11.02
N LEU A 60 -7.14 11.55 11.34
CA LEU A 60 -7.93 12.73 10.97
C LEU A 60 -8.54 13.31 12.24
N GLU A 61 -8.24 14.57 12.52
CA GLU A 61 -8.77 15.30 13.69
C GLU A 61 -8.52 14.59 15.04
N GLY A 62 -7.38 13.88 15.14
CA GLY A 62 -7.02 13.11 16.34
C GLY A 62 -7.68 11.72 16.44
N GLU A 63 -8.43 11.31 15.41
CA GLU A 63 -9.01 9.97 15.32
C GLU A 63 -8.36 9.13 14.22
N LEU A 64 -8.08 7.87 14.52
CA LEU A 64 -7.62 6.90 13.53
C LEU A 64 -8.81 6.38 12.71
N ARG A 65 -8.71 6.49 11.39
CA ARG A 65 -9.76 6.05 10.45
C ARG A 65 -9.20 5.14 9.38
N VAL A 66 -10.00 4.15 9.01
CA VAL A 66 -9.71 3.23 7.91
C VAL A 66 -10.25 3.82 6.61
N MET A 67 -9.38 3.94 5.61
CA MET A 67 -9.71 4.36 4.25
C MET A 67 -9.32 3.27 3.27
N LEU A 68 -10.23 2.91 2.36
CA LEU A 68 -9.91 2.02 1.25
C LEU A 68 -9.20 2.81 0.14
N ASN A 69 -8.24 2.17 -0.52
CA ASN A 69 -7.60 2.70 -1.69
C ASN A 69 -8.47 2.46 -2.94
N GLU A 70 -9.40 3.36 -3.18
CA GLU A 70 -10.29 3.30 -4.35
C GLU A 70 -9.67 3.93 -5.61
N TYR A 71 -8.43 4.41 -5.53
CA TYR A 71 -7.77 5.12 -6.64
C TYR A 71 -7.71 4.30 -7.93
N TYR A 72 -7.54 3.00 -7.80
CA TYR A 72 -7.41 2.10 -8.95
C TYR A 72 -8.74 1.42 -9.36
N LEU A 73 -9.80 1.62 -8.60
CA LEU A 73 -11.11 1.06 -8.92
C LEU A 73 -11.87 2.05 -9.81
N PRO A 74 -12.19 1.68 -11.06
CA PRO A 74 -13.03 2.52 -11.88
C PRO A 74 -14.41 2.65 -11.24
N ARG A 75 -14.98 3.85 -11.26
CA ARG A 75 -16.39 4.05 -10.87
C ARG A 75 -17.29 3.44 -11.93
N ILE A 76 -17.87 2.30 -11.60
CA ILE A 76 -18.77 1.57 -12.50
C ILE A 76 -20.21 1.89 -12.10
N SER A 77 -21.01 2.33 -13.05
CA SER A 77 -22.45 2.57 -12.85
C SER A 77 -23.25 2.00 -14.00
N ILE A 78 -24.51 1.66 -13.73
CA ILE A 78 -25.43 1.23 -14.77
C ILE A 78 -26.01 2.49 -15.43
N ASN A 79 -25.92 2.57 -16.76
CA ASN A 79 -26.54 3.65 -17.49
C ASN A 79 -28.08 3.51 -17.41
N GLY A 80 -28.75 4.55 -16.91
CA GLY A 80 -30.21 4.61 -16.74
C GLY A 80 -30.97 4.33 -18.03
N TYR A 81 -30.44 4.75 -19.18
CA TYR A 81 -31.03 4.51 -20.50
C TYR A 81 -31.40 3.05 -20.73
N TYR A 82 -30.51 2.11 -20.38
CA TYR A 82 -30.81 0.67 -20.55
C TYR A 82 -31.87 0.17 -19.56
N SER A 83 -31.98 0.79 -18.40
CA SER A 83 -33.04 0.47 -17.44
C SER A 83 -34.41 0.89 -17.95
N ASP A 84 -34.48 2.07 -18.57
CA ASP A 84 -35.70 2.62 -19.14
C ASP A 84 -36.08 1.85 -20.43
N LEU A 85 -35.10 1.57 -21.29
CA LEU A 85 -35.32 0.75 -22.49
C LEU A 85 -35.84 -0.65 -22.14
N ALA A 86 -35.36 -1.28 -21.05
CA ALA A 86 -35.85 -2.56 -20.58
C ALA A 86 -37.30 -2.52 -20.05
N ARG A 87 -37.81 -1.33 -19.68
CA ARG A 87 -39.21 -1.13 -19.25
C ARG A 87 -40.12 -0.81 -20.43
N GLU A 88 -39.67 0.00 -21.36
CA GLU A 88 -40.47 0.63 -22.43
C GLU A 88 -40.40 -0.13 -23.75
N SER A 89 -39.45 -1.06 -23.95
CA SER A 89 -39.30 -1.81 -25.18
C SER A 89 -40.60 -2.62 -25.49
N ASP A 90 -41.14 -2.46 -26.68
CA ASP A 90 -42.28 -3.24 -27.17
C ASP A 90 -41.90 -4.66 -27.60
N ASP A 91 -40.61 -4.89 -27.89
CA ASP A 91 -40.09 -6.20 -28.25
C ASP A 91 -39.85 -7.08 -26.99
N PRO A 92 -40.58 -8.20 -26.82
CA PRO A 92 -40.45 -9.07 -25.67
C PRO A 92 -39.08 -9.77 -25.57
N GLU A 93 -38.42 -10.06 -26.71
CA GLU A 93 -37.10 -10.69 -26.73
C GLU A 93 -36.03 -9.69 -26.24
N ALA A 94 -36.04 -8.48 -26.78
CA ALA A 94 -35.16 -7.41 -26.38
C ALA A 94 -35.33 -7.06 -24.90
N ARG A 95 -36.58 -6.99 -24.41
CA ARG A 95 -36.89 -6.75 -23.01
C ARG A 95 -36.32 -7.83 -22.08
N THR A 96 -36.48 -9.09 -22.45
CA THR A 96 -35.96 -10.22 -21.66
C THR A 96 -34.45 -10.23 -21.63
N TYR A 97 -33.80 -9.99 -22.76
CA TYR A 97 -32.35 -9.90 -22.87
C TYR A 97 -31.79 -8.75 -21.98
N LEU A 98 -32.38 -7.55 -22.08
CA LEU A 98 -31.95 -6.40 -21.30
C LEU A 98 -32.12 -6.62 -19.79
N LYS A 99 -33.25 -7.18 -19.36
CA LYS A 99 -33.50 -7.51 -17.97
C LYS A 99 -32.46 -8.47 -17.41
N GLU A 100 -32.12 -9.52 -18.20
CA GLU A 100 -31.11 -10.49 -17.78
C GLU A 100 -29.71 -9.83 -17.66
N LYS A 101 -29.32 -9.01 -18.63
CA LYS A 101 -28.04 -8.26 -18.59
C LYS A 101 -27.97 -7.28 -17.44
N LEU A 102 -29.03 -6.53 -17.17
CA LEU A 102 -29.12 -5.63 -16.01
C LEU A 102 -29.02 -6.40 -14.69
N ARG A 103 -29.63 -7.57 -14.58
CA ARG A 103 -29.55 -8.44 -13.40
C ARG A 103 -28.11 -8.90 -13.18
N GLN A 104 -27.42 -9.38 -14.22
CA GLN A 104 -26.01 -9.81 -14.16
C GLN A 104 -25.09 -8.65 -13.76
N THR A 105 -25.31 -7.47 -14.33
CA THR A 105 -24.52 -6.27 -14.01
C THR A 105 -24.73 -5.81 -12.55
N LYS A 106 -25.98 -5.81 -12.07
CA LYS A 106 -26.27 -5.49 -10.67
C LYS A 106 -25.58 -6.45 -9.71
N TRP A 107 -25.66 -7.74 -10.00
CA TRP A 107 -25.00 -8.77 -9.20
C TRP A 107 -23.47 -8.56 -9.14
N LEU A 108 -22.85 -8.19 -10.27
CA LEU A 108 -21.41 -7.89 -10.33
C LEU A 108 -21.07 -6.67 -9.47
N LEU A 109 -21.83 -5.57 -9.58
CA LEU A 109 -21.63 -4.36 -8.78
C LEU A 109 -21.75 -4.64 -7.28
N GLU A 110 -22.82 -5.35 -6.88
CA GLU A 110 -23.02 -5.76 -5.48
C GLU A 110 -21.87 -6.63 -4.97
N SER A 111 -21.31 -7.49 -5.82
CA SER A 111 -20.19 -8.36 -5.47
C SER A 111 -18.91 -7.54 -5.21
N LEU A 112 -18.66 -6.50 -6.02
CA LEU A 112 -17.55 -5.57 -5.84
C LEU A 112 -17.72 -4.74 -4.55
N GLU A 113 -18.91 -4.22 -4.30
CA GLU A 113 -19.22 -3.45 -3.08
C GLU A 113 -19.08 -4.32 -1.83
N ARG A 114 -19.56 -5.56 -1.86
CA ARG A 114 -19.39 -6.51 -0.75
C ARG A 114 -17.93 -6.79 -0.44
N ARG A 115 -17.08 -6.93 -1.48
CA ARG A 115 -15.64 -7.12 -1.28
C ARG A 115 -15.01 -5.93 -0.56
N GLY A 116 -15.28 -4.72 -1.02
CA GLY A 116 -14.80 -3.48 -0.38
C GLY A 116 -15.30 -3.35 1.07
N SER A 117 -16.60 -3.61 1.28
CA SER A 117 -17.20 -3.58 2.62
C SER A 117 -16.55 -4.60 3.56
N THR A 118 -16.32 -5.83 3.10
CA THR A 118 -15.66 -6.88 3.91
C THR A 118 -14.24 -6.47 4.27
N LEU A 119 -13.46 -5.96 3.30
CA LEU A 119 -12.09 -5.50 3.53
C LEU A 119 -12.06 -4.35 4.55
N ARG A 120 -12.96 -3.37 4.43
CA ARG A 120 -13.09 -2.26 5.38
C ARG A 120 -13.40 -2.76 6.79
N ARG A 121 -14.33 -3.70 6.94
CA ARG A 121 -14.68 -4.31 8.23
C ARG A 121 -13.50 -5.05 8.84
N CYS A 122 -12.75 -5.82 8.03
CA CYS A 122 -11.54 -6.50 8.49
C CYS A 122 -10.49 -5.49 8.97
N ALA A 123 -10.22 -4.46 8.20
CA ALA A 123 -9.24 -3.43 8.56
C ALA A 123 -9.67 -2.64 9.82
N GLN A 124 -10.96 -2.37 9.98
CA GLN A 124 -11.50 -1.71 11.18
C GLN A 124 -11.30 -2.59 12.42
N ALA A 125 -11.60 -3.88 12.35
CA ALA A 125 -11.40 -4.80 13.46
C ALA A 125 -9.91 -4.97 13.83
N VAL A 126 -9.01 -4.93 12.83
CA VAL A 126 -7.56 -4.90 13.06
C VAL A 126 -7.17 -3.60 13.76
N LEU A 127 -7.64 -2.45 13.29
CA LEU A 127 -7.37 -1.14 13.92
C LEU A 127 -7.84 -1.12 15.37
N ASP A 128 -9.06 -1.59 15.64
CA ASP A 128 -9.63 -1.60 16.99
C ASP A 128 -8.85 -2.51 17.95
N THR A 129 -8.39 -3.66 17.47
CA THR A 129 -7.59 -4.61 18.27
C THR A 129 -6.16 -4.09 18.49
N GLN A 130 -5.57 -3.44 17.50
CA GLN A 130 -4.19 -2.92 17.52
C GLN A 130 -4.12 -1.43 17.84
N ARG A 131 -5.18 -0.85 18.40
CA ARG A 131 -5.31 0.60 18.60
C ARG A 131 -4.14 1.19 19.36
N ALA A 132 -3.68 0.52 20.42
CA ALA A 132 -2.56 0.96 21.24
C ALA A 132 -1.25 1.08 20.44
N PHE A 133 -1.03 0.18 19.47
CA PHE A 133 0.11 0.23 18.57
C PHE A 133 0.01 1.41 17.59
N PHE A 134 -1.13 1.59 16.95
CA PHE A 134 -1.34 2.68 15.99
C PHE A 134 -1.32 4.08 16.63
N GLU A 135 -1.71 4.17 17.90
CA GLU A 135 -1.62 5.41 18.69
C GLU A 135 -0.22 5.64 19.29
N GLY A 136 0.74 4.73 19.03
CA GLY A 136 2.11 4.83 19.56
C GLY A 136 2.25 4.58 21.06
N ARG A 137 1.23 4.03 21.73
CA ARG A 137 1.26 3.72 23.16
C ARG A 137 2.08 2.48 23.46
N THR A 138 2.20 1.56 22.52
CA THR A 138 3.00 0.34 22.60
C THR A 138 3.80 0.12 21.33
N THR A 139 4.95 -0.56 21.47
CA THR A 139 5.77 -0.99 20.32
C THR A 139 5.45 -2.42 19.89
N GLU A 140 4.64 -3.14 20.66
CA GLU A 140 4.29 -4.53 20.44
C GLU A 140 2.87 -4.64 19.90
N LEU A 141 2.69 -5.58 18.96
CA LEU A 141 1.38 -5.92 18.43
C LEU A 141 0.67 -6.91 19.35
N ALA A 142 -0.63 -6.71 19.57
CA ALA A 142 -1.47 -7.68 20.25
C ALA A 142 -1.60 -8.96 19.41
N PRO A 143 -1.54 -10.16 20.01
CA PRO A 143 -1.69 -11.42 19.29
C PRO A 143 -3.09 -11.48 18.64
N MET A 144 -3.13 -11.73 17.33
CA MET A 144 -4.37 -11.86 16.56
C MET A 144 -4.24 -12.99 15.55
N SER A 145 -5.29 -13.79 15.42
CA SER A 145 -5.41 -14.86 14.43
C SER A 145 -6.53 -14.56 13.42
N LEU A 146 -6.49 -15.20 12.25
CA LEU A 146 -7.59 -15.10 11.28
C LEU A 146 -8.90 -15.65 11.87
N SER A 147 -8.83 -16.65 12.73
CA SER A 147 -10.01 -17.21 13.40
C SER A 147 -10.62 -16.22 14.37
N SER A 148 -9.81 -15.55 15.20
CA SER A 148 -10.31 -14.52 16.13
C SER A 148 -10.90 -13.33 15.39
N LEU A 149 -10.30 -12.93 14.26
CA LEU A 149 -10.85 -11.86 13.40
C LEU A 149 -12.20 -12.27 12.79
N ALA A 150 -12.33 -13.54 12.37
CA ALA A 150 -13.58 -14.06 11.83
C ALA A 150 -14.70 -14.09 12.87
N GLU A 151 -14.40 -14.45 14.12
CA GLU A 151 -15.36 -14.40 15.25
C GLU A 151 -15.81 -12.96 15.54
N ILE A 152 -14.88 -12.01 15.62
CA ILE A 152 -15.22 -10.58 15.85
C ILE A 152 -16.16 -10.05 14.76
N LEU A 153 -15.97 -10.48 13.52
CA LEU A 153 -16.73 -10.00 12.37
C LEU A 153 -18.01 -10.80 12.11
N GLU A 154 -18.23 -11.89 12.83
CA GLU A 154 -19.31 -12.87 12.59
C GLU A 154 -19.29 -13.40 11.14
N LEU A 155 -18.09 -13.67 10.62
CA LEU A 155 -17.84 -14.16 9.27
C LEU A 155 -17.22 -15.55 9.31
N HIS A 156 -17.42 -16.31 8.23
CA HIS A 156 -16.69 -17.56 8.09
C HIS A 156 -15.17 -17.32 7.90
N PRO A 157 -14.26 -18.08 8.54
CA PRO A 157 -12.81 -17.89 8.44
C PRO A 157 -12.29 -17.84 6.99
N SER A 158 -12.89 -18.61 6.07
CA SER A 158 -12.53 -18.60 4.65
C SER A 158 -12.84 -17.25 3.96
N THR A 159 -13.83 -16.50 4.44
CA THR A 159 -14.15 -15.16 3.91
C THR A 159 -13.07 -14.17 4.30
N VAL A 160 -12.64 -14.20 5.56
CA VAL A 160 -11.56 -13.36 6.07
C VAL A 160 -10.24 -13.73 5.39
N SER A 161 -9.93 -15.03 5.30
CA SER A 161 -8.72 -15.52 4.64
C SER A 161 -8.61 -15.11 3.16
N ARG A 162 -9.72 -14.90 2.46
CA ARG A 162 -9.73 -14.39 1.07
C ARG A 162 -9.70 -12.87 0.98
N ALA A 163 -10.13 -12.17 2.03
CA ALA A 163 -10.20 -10.72 2.04
C ALA A 163 -8.87 -10.07 2.42
N VAL A 164 -8.06 -10.71 3.27
CA VAL A 164 -6.85 -10.12 3.89
C VAL A 164 -5.54 -10.39 3.16
N PRO A 165 -5.28 -11.56 2.50
CA PRO A 165 -3.98 -11.81 1.89
C PRO A 165 -3.62 -10.78 0.83
N ASP A 166 -2.34 -10.40 0.79
CA ASP A 166 -1.73 -9.50 -0.20
C ASP A 166 -2.34 -8.08 -0.25
N LYS A 167 -2.90 -7.59 0.89
CA LYS A 167 -3.58 -6.29 1.00
C LYS A 167 -2.79 -5.28 1.81
#